data_0f74f2ecf7e20cccb89f8577605eca6b
#
_entry.id   0f74f2ecf7e20cccb89f8577605eca6b
#
_cell.length_a   1.000
_cell.length_b   1.000
_cell.length_c   1.000
_cell.angle_alpha   90.00
_cell.angle_beta   90.00
_cell.angle_gamma   90.00
#
_symmetry.space_group_name_H-M   'P 1'
#
loop_
_entity.id
_entity.type
_entity.pdbx_description
1 polymer ?
#
loop_
_entity_poly.entity_id
_entity_poly.type
_entity_poly.pdbx_seq_one_letter_code
_entity_poly.pdbx_strand_id
1 'polypeptide(L)'
;MKLSKYLKPYTLFIILAPALMVLEVCMDLLQPAMMSTIVDDGILAGDMDIILTTCIKMLFFALIGAIGGIGYTYYSTKASQNFGADLRADLFRKIESFSFAETDKFSTGSLVTRTTNDVTQLQNMVLMALRMLVRTPMQCVGGIIMALAMDLKFGVILLILLPIMIAIVVLFITKTSPLFGTMQKKLDKLNGIMQENLSGVRVVKAYVREDFECKKFVDANDDYTGTSLKVMRFLAAISPIMMIIMNAATLAVILIGSFQIEARAMGVGEVMAVLTYMAQILMSMMMMSMMFMNISRAKASYQRIKEVMDTDPSIFSGNEEEKTVNNGKIEFVNVSFKYPLAVGEPVIKNVNLSIESGETVAFLGSTGSGKSSLVNLIPRFYDVTEGQVLVDGVDVRDYSLDALRSGIGMVLQEAVLFSGTIMENIKWGNPEASDEEAIAAAKIAQADDYISSFPDGYKTMLGQRGLTLSGGQKQRLSISRAVLKKPKILILDDSTSALDMGTEARLQKALKETMEDMTSIIIAQRISSVMYADKIVVLDKGEVVAVGTHDDLLKNSPIYQDIYSSQVGEGGVDNG
;
A
#
# COMPACT_ATOMS: atom_id res chain seq x y z
N MET A 1 16.95 -4.11 2.72
CA MET A 1 16.09 -5.32 2.60
C MET A 1 16.70 -6.37 1.68
N LYS A 2 16.73 -7.67 2.04
CA LYS A 2 17.20 -8.80 1.20
C LYS A 2 16.02 -9.74 0.91
N LEU A 3 15.61 -9.88 -0.35
CA LEU A 3 14.52 -10.80 -0.74
C LEU A 3 14.82 -12.27 -0.40
N SER A 4 16.10 -12.64 -0.37
CA SER A 4 16.54 -14.00 0.00
C SER A 4 16.08 -14.43 1.41
N LYS A 5 15.84 -13.47 2.34
CA LYS A 5 15.30 -13.76 3.68
C LYS A 5 13.95 -14.48 3.58
N TYR A 6 13.08 -14.00 2.69
CA TYR A 6 11.70 -14.50 2.50
C TYR A 6 11.64 -15.76 1.62
N LEU A 7 12.72 -16.06 0.88
CA LEU A 7 12.80 -17.26 0.05
C LEU A 7 13.39 -18.45 0.81
N LYS A 8 14.27 -18.20 1.79
CA LYS A 8 14.93 -19.24 2.59
C LYS A 8 13.98 -20.28 3.20
N PRO A 9 12.86 -19.93 3.84
CA PRO A 9 11.95 -20.91 4.43
C PRO A 9 11.39 -21.90 3.39
N TYR A 10 11.35 -21.52 2.13
CA TYR A 10 10.75 -22.26 1.02
C TYR A 10 11.79 -22.89 0.09
N THR A 11 13.04 -23.04 0.54
CA THR A 11 14.15 -23.57 -0.26
C THR A 11 13.82 -24.92 -0.88
N LEU A 12 13.13 -25.82 -0.16
CA LEU A 12 12.69 -27.10 -0.69
C LEU A 12 11.79 -26.95 -1.91
N PHE A 13 10.81 -26.03 -1.85
CA PHE A 13 9.90 -25.79 -2.98
C PHE A 13 10.60 -25.12 -4.15
N ILE A 14 11.57 -24.24 -3.85
CA ILE A 14 12.39 -23.52 -4.85
C ILE A 14 13.31 -24.48 -5.61
N ILE A 15 13.72 -25.59 -5.00
CA ILE A 15 14.53 -26.63 -5.64
C ILE A 15 13.64 -27.66 -6.35
N LEU A 16 12.56 -28.11 -5.71
CA LEU A 16 11.67 -29.13 -6.27
C LEU A 16 10.91 -28.62 -7.52
N ALA A 17 10.47 -27.36 -7.54
CA ALA A 17 9.75 -26.84 -8.67
C ALA A 17 10.59 -26.85 -9.97
N PRO A 18 11.81 -26.29 -10.02
CA PRO A 18 12.68 -26.43 -11.19
C PRO A 18 13.05 -27.88 -11.53
N ALA A 19 13.29 -28.73 -10.54
CA ALA A 19 13.63 -30.12 -10.78
C ALA A 19 12.49 -30.90 -11.49
N LEU A 20 11.26 -30.71 -11.03
CA LEU A 20 10.07 -31.29 -11.66
C LEU A 20 9.79 -30.68 -13.06
N MET A 21 10.09 -29.40 -13.24
CA MET A 21 10.01 -28.75 -14.55
C MET A 21 11.05 -29.31 -15.52
N VAL A 22 12.28 -29.57 -15.07
CA VAL A 22 13.30 -30.25 -15.88
C VAL A 22 12.78 -31.61 -16.33
N LEU A 23 12.17 -32.38 -15.45
CA LEU A 23 11.57 -33.67 -15.79
C LEU A 23 10.48 -33.52 -16.85
N GLU A 24 9.54 -32.56 -16.68
CA GLU A 24 8.50 -32.27 -17.69
C GLU A 24 9.09 -31.94 -19.04
N VAL A 25 10.02 -30.96 -19.10
CA VAL A 25 10.63 -30.53 -20.35
C VAL A 25 11.42 -31.66 -21.04
N CYS A 26 12.10 -32.51 -20.28
CA CYS A 26 12.77 -33.69 -20.84
C CYS A 26 11.76 -34.65 -21.49
N MET A 27 10.61 -34.90 -20.83
CA MET A 27 9.56 -35.74 -21.40
C MET A 27 8.93 -35.10 -22.65
N ASP A 28 8.70 -33.79 -22.63
CA ASP A 28 8.19 -33.03 -23.79
C ASP A 28 9.14 -33.09 -24.99
N LEU A 29 10.45 -33.02 -24.77
CA LEU A 29 11.47 -33.09 -25.83
C LEU A 29 11.61 -34.48 -26.42
N LEU A 30 11.25 -35.55 -25.74
CA LEU A 30 11.28 -36.92 -26.24
C LEU A 30 10.11 -37.22 -27.19
N GLN A 31 8.97 -36.52 -27.05
CA GLN A 31 7.75 -36.80 -27.83
C GLN A 31 7.97 -36.69 -29.37
N PRO A 32 8.59 -35.61 -29.93
CA PRO A 32 8.82 -35.54 -31.37
C PRO A 32 9.74 -36.62 -31.90
N ALA A 33 10.78 -37.01 -31.13
CA ALA A 33 11.68 -38.10 -31.53
C ALA A 33 10.96 -39.47 -31.56
N MET A 34 10.06 -39.72 -30.61
CA MET A 34 9.24 -40.94 -30.63
C MET A 34 8.22 -40.93 -31.77
N MET A 35 7.70 -39.74 -32.09
CA MET A 35 6.79 -39.59 -33.24
C MET A 35 7.52 -39.92 -34.57
N SER A 36 8.81 -39.54 -34.70
CA SER A 36 9.58 -39.93 -35.91
C SER A 36 9.72 -41.46 -36.02
N THR A 37 9.97 -42.17 -34.92
CA THR A 37 10.01 -43.66 -34.91
C THR A 37 8.65 -44.27 -35.34
N ILE A 38 7.54 -43.70 -34.92
CA ILE A 38 6.21 -44.18 -35.37
C ILE A 38 6.04 -44.00 -36.86
N VAL A 39 6.48 -42.85 -37.43
CA VAL A 39 6.32 -42.57 -38.83
C VAL A 39 7.27 -43.42 -39.68
N ASP A 40 8.55 -43.43 -39.34
CA ASP A 40 9.60 -44.02 -40.19
C ASP A 40 9.65 -45.54 -40.06
N ASP A 41 9.69 -46.08 -38.83
CA ASP A 41 9.86 -47.51 -38.55
C ASP A 41 8.53 -48.25 -38.42
N GLY A 42 7.44 -47.52 -38.11
CA GLY A 42 6.10 -48.09 -37.94
C GLY A 42 5.26 -47.98 -39.20
N ILE A 43 4.87 -46.75 -39.58
CA ILE A 43 3.88 -46.51 -40.67
C ILE A 43 4.52 -46.84 -42.04
N LEU A 44 5.70 -46.32 -42.32
CA LEU A 44 6.36 -46.53 -43.63
C LEU A 44 6.87 -47.97 -43.78
N ALA A 45 7.26 -48.62 -42.71
CA ALA A 45 7.65 -50.03 -42.71
C ALA A 45 6.45 -51.00 -42.60
N GLY A 46 5.25 -50.52 -42.26
CA GLY A 46 4.06 -51.34 -42.08
C GLY A 46 4.07 -52.19 -40.81
N ASP A 47 4.89 -51.85 -39.79
CA ASP A 47 5.04 -52.58 -38.54
C ASP A 47 4.14 -52.04 -37.44
N MET A 48 3.04 -52.73 -37.20
CA MET A 48 2.04 -52.36 -36.19
C MET A 48 2.56 -52.54 -34.75
N ASP A 49 3.47 -53.46 -34.50
CA ASP A 49 4.01 -53.70 -33.16
C ASP A 49 4.91 -52.51 -32.70
N ILE A 50 5.70 -51.97 -33.62
CA ILE A 50 6.49 -50.75 -33.38
C ILE A 50 5.56 -49.57 -33.08
N ILE A 51 4.47 -49.39 -33.82
CA ILE A 51 3.51 -48.32 -33.62
C ILE A 51 2.91 -48.45 -32.21
N LEU A 52 2.34 -49.61 -31.85
CA LEU A 52 1.71 -49.82 -30.58
C LEU A 52 2.66 -49.65 -29.38
N THR A 53 3.87 -50.25 -29.51
CA THR A 53 4.87 -50.17 -28.45
C THR A 53 5.32 -48.71 -28.22
N THR A 54 5.53 -47.94 -29.29
CA THR A 54 5.99 -46.56 -29.22
C THR A 54 4.88 -45.65 -28.71
N CYS A 55 3.61 -45.86 -29.14
CA CYS A 55 2.47 -45.15 -28.57
C CYS A 55 2.33 -45.37 -27.05
N ILE A 56 2.53 -46.61 -26.57
CA ILE A 56 2.50 -46.91 -25.11
C ILE A 56 3.63 -46.17 -24.39
N LYS A 57 4.85 -46.17 -24.96
CA LYS A 57 5.98 -45.41 -24.41
C LYS A 57 5.68 -43.89 -24.39
N MET A 58 5.13 -43.33 -25.46
CA MET A 58 4.73 -41.92 -25.53
C MET A 58 3.70 -41.57 -24.43
N LEU A 59 2.69 -42.42 -24.26
CA LEU A 59 1.69 -42.25 -23.21
C LEU A 59 2.34 -42.29 -21.79
N PHE A 60 3.25 -43.23 -21.57
CA PHE A 60 3.97 -43.35 -20.31
C PHE A 60 4.80 -42.09 -20.01
N PHE A 61 5.57 -41.57 -21.00
CA PHE A 61 6.35 -40.35 -20.84
C PHE A 61 5.45 -39.12 -20.69
N ALA A 62 4.31 -39.06 -21.40
CA ALA A 62 3.32 -37.99 -21.22
C ALA A 62 2.76 -37.97 -19.80
N LEU A 63 2.47 -39.15 -19.20
CA LEU A 63 2.03 -39.25 -17.80
C LEU A 63 3.10 -38.77 -16.82
N ILE A 64 4.36 -39.16 -17.02
CA ILE A 64 5.47 -38.67 -16.19
C ILE A 64 5.62 -37.16 -16.34
N GLY A 65 5.54 -36.64 -17.56
CA GLY A 65 5.55 -35.20 -17.84
C GLY A 65 4.39 -34.46 -17.16
N ALA A 66 3.19 -35.03 -17.21
CA ALA A 66 2.03 -34.47 -16.51
C ALA A 66 2.20 -34.41 -14.98
N ILE A 67 2.76 -35.46 -14.37
CA ILE A 67 3.10 -35.48 -12.93
C ILE A 67 4.14 -34.38 -12.63
N GLY A 68 5.18 -34.26 -13.46
CA GLY A 68 6.16 -33.18 -13.37
C GLY A 68 5.50 -31.81 -13.49
N GLY A 69 4.62 -31.62 -14.47
CA GLY A 69 3.87 -30.39 -14.73
C GLY A 69 2.97 -29.96 -13.59
N ILE A 70 2.21 -30.90 -13.02
CA ILE A 70 1.37 -30.63 -11.84
C ILE A 70 2.25 -30.30 -10.62
N GLY A 71 3.31 -31.09 -10.42
CA GLY A 71 4.23 -30.92 -9.29
C GLY A 71 4.92 -29.54 -9.31
N TYR A 72 5.54 -29.16 -10.42
CA TYR A 72 6.20 -27.87 -10.49
C TYR A 72 5.23 -26.70 -10.34
N THR A 73 4.02 -26.82 -10.91
CA THR A 73 2.99 -25.80 -10.78
C THR A 73 2.57 -25.63 -9.31
N TYR A 74 2.36 -26.72 -8.61
CA TYR A 74 2.02 -26.72 -7.18
C TYR A 74 3.13 -26.07 -6.34
N TYR A 75 4.37 -26.55 -6.45
CA TYR A 75 5.47 -26.06 -5.60
C TYR A 75 5.88 -24.63 -5.95
N SER A 76 5.91 -24.24 -7.23
CA SER A 76 6.21 -22.87 -7.63
C SER A 76 5.15 -21.87 -7.15
N THR A 77 3.87 -22.26 -7.24
CA THR A 77 2.76 -21.44 -6.75
C THR A 77 2.82 -21.31 -5.23
N LYS A 78 3.01 -22.42 -4.51
CA LYS A 78 3.10 -22.42 -3.04
C LYS A 78 4.28 -21.58 -2.54
N ALA A 79 5.46 -21.69 -3.15
CA ALA A 79 6.62 -20.87 -2.80
C ALA A 79 6.35 -19.38 -3.03
N SER A 80 5.77 -19.03 -4.17
CA SER A 80 5.47 -17.65 -4.53
C SER A 80 4.38 -17.02 -3.64
N GLN A 81 3.30 -17.75 -3.34
CA GLN A 81 2.20 -17.26 -2.49
C GLN A 81 2.66 -17.04 -1.05
N ASN A 82 3.39 -18.01 -0.49
CA ASN A 82 3.93 -17.90 0.87
C ASN A 82 4.96 -16.75 0.97
N PHE A 83 5.85 -16.62 -0.02
CA PHE A 83 6.75 -15.46 -0.12
C PHE A 83 5.98 -14.13 -0.05
N GLY A 84 4.89 -14.01 -0.83
CA GLY A 84 4.05 -12.81 -0.82
C GLY A 84 3.35 -12.58 0.51
N ALA A 85 2.88 -13.64 1.17
CA ALA A 85 2.22 -13.56 2.48
C ALA A 85 3.19 -13.07 3.56
N ASP A 86 4.38 -13.66 3.65
CA ASP A 86 5.40 -13.27 4.63
C ASP A 86 5.86 -11.83 4.42
N LEU A 87 6.07 -11.45 3.15
CA LEU A 87 6.48 -10.07 2.82
C LEU A 87 5.40 -9.05 3.19
N ARG A 88 4.10 -9.36 2.96
CA ARG A 88 2.99 -8.50 3.39
C ARG A 88 2.93 -8.37 4.91
N ALA A 89 3.08 -9.48 5.62
CA ALA A 89 3.05 -9.48 7.08
C ALA A 89 4.19 -8.65 7.68
N ASP A 90 5.41 -8.80 7.17
CA ASP A 90 6.56 -8.02 7.65
C ASP A 90 6.43 -6.53 7.27
N LEU A 91 5.93 -6.24 6.05
CA LEU A 91 5.70 -4.87 5.61
C LEU A 91 4.61 -4.19 6.44
N PHE A 92 3.54 -4.89 6.76
CA PHE A 92 2.47 -4.37 7.62
C PHE A 92 3.00 -4.09 9.04
N ARG A 93 3.74 -5.04 9.65
CA ARG A 93 4.37 -4.80 10.96
C ARG A 93 5.33 -3.60 10.94
N LYS A 94 6.07 -3.42 9.84
CA LYS A 94 6.97 -2.26 9.70
C LYS A 94 6.19 -0.95 9.62
N ILE A 95 5.06 -0.92 8.89
CA ILE A 95 4.18 0.25 8.80
C ILE A 95 3.56 0.58 10.17
N GLU A 96 3.10 -0.43 10.91
CA GLU A 96 2.56 -0.24 12.28
C GLU A 96 3.61 0.29 13.27
N SER A 97 4.91 0.05 13.01
CA SER A 97 5.99 0.60 13.81
C SER A 97 6.35 2.06 13.49
N PHE A 98 5.77 2.65 12.45
CA PHE A 98 6.05 4.02 12.04
C PHE A 98 5.48 5.04 13.02
N SER A 99 6.18 6.16 13.17
CA SER A 99 5.64 7.35 13.78
C SER A 99 4.79 8.15 12.79
N PHE A 100 4.16 9.21 13.24
CA PHE A 100 3.40 10.10 12.36
C PHE A 100 4.27 10.71 11.26
N ALA A 101 5.53 11.01 11.54
CA ALA A 101 6.46 11.58 10.57
C ALA A 101 6.66 10.68 9.33
N GLU A 102 6.82 9.37 9.52
CA GLU A 102 6.94 8.42 8.41
C GLU A 102 5.60 8.23 7.70
N THR A 103 4.49 8.19 8.44
CA THR A 103 3.15 8.07 7.86
C THR A 103 2.81 9.26 6.96
N ASP A 104 3.18 10.47 7.36
CA ASP A 104 3.02 11.68 6.56
C ASP A 104 3.89 11.66 5.30
N LYS A 105 5.16 11.18 5.44
CA LYS A 105 6.09 11.05 4.32
C LYS A 105 5.57 10.14 3.22
N PHE A 106 5.02 8.98 3.58
CA PHE A 106 4.63 7.95 2.60
C PHE A 106 3.20 8.09 2.09
N SER A 107 2.33 8.79 2.74
CA SER A 107 0.87 8.83 2.56
C SER A 107 0.20 7.45 2.65
N THR A 108 -1.01 7.40 3.17
CA THR A 108 -1.78 6.15 3.36
C THR A 108 -2.03 5.41 2.04
N GLY A 109 -2.40 6.13 0.98
CA GLY A 109 -2.65 5.53 -0.34
C GLY A 109 -1.41 4.86 -0.94
N SER A 110 -0.22 5.46 -0.74
CA SER A 110 1.05 4.88 -1.17
C SER A 110 1.39 3.61 -0.38
N LEU A 111 1.20 3.60 0.94
CA LEU A 111 1.45 2.43 1.79
C LEU A 111 0.52 1.26 1.45
N VAL A 112 -0.76 1.53 1.19
CA VAL A 112 -1.72 0.51 0.72
C VAL A 112 -1.26 -0.09 -0.62
N THR A 113 -0.87 0.74 -1.59
CA THR A 113 -0.38 0.27 -2.89
C THR A 113 0.88 -0.59 -2.75
N ARG A 114 1.80 -0.21 -1.87
CA ARG A 114 3.03 -0.98 -1.61
C ARG A 114 2.74 -2.33 -0.97
N THR A 115 1.79 -2.39 -0.04
CA THR A 115 1.41 -3.63 0.66
C THR A 115 0.61 -4.59 -0.23
N THR A 116 -0.16 -4.08 -1.18
CA THR A 116 -1.02 -4.87 -2.07
C THR A 116 -0.34 -5.11 -3.43
N ASN A 117 -0.35 -4.11 -4.30
CA ASN A 117 0.07 -4.25 -5.68
C ASN A 117 1.56 -4.53 -5.83
N ASP A 118 2.43 -3.81 -5.10
CA ASP A 118 3.86 -3.99 -5.22
C ASP A 118 4.33 -5.35 -4.73
N VAL A 119 3.77 -5.84 -3.61
CA VAL A 119 4.05 -7.21 -3.16
C VAL A 119 3.57 -8.24 -4.17
N THR A 120 2.39 -8.03 -4.77
CA THR A 120 1.87 -8.93 -5.83
C THR A 120 2.78 -8.94 -7.07
N GLN A 121 3.37 -7.81 -7.45
CA GLN A 121 4.34 -7.76 -8.55
C GLN A 121 5.62 -8.57 -8.23
N LEU A 122 6.14 -8.47 -7.01
CA LEU A 122 7.29 -9.28 -6.59
C LEU A 122 6.94 -10.77 -6.50
N GLN A 123 5.76 -11.10 -5.98
CA GLN A 123 5.24 -12.46 -5.93
C GLN A 123 5.15 -13.08 -7.34
N ASN A 124 4.59 -12.35 -8.30
CA ASN A 124 4.51 -12.78 -9.70
C ASN A 124 5.88 -12.93 -10.34
N MET A 125 6.84 -12.05 -10.00
CA MET A 125 8.22 -12.20 -10.45
C MET A 125 8.86 -13.49 -9.94
N VAL A 126 8.68 -13.83 -8.66
CA VAL A 126 9.17 -15.10 -8.09
C VAL A 126 8.54 -16.30 -8.81
N LEU A 127 7.22 -16.26 -9.04
CA LEU A 127 6.51 -17.31 -9.78
C LEU A 127 7.05 -17.48 -11.20
N MET A 128 7.22 -16.38 -11.92
CA MET A 128 7.78 -16.38 -13.28
C MET A 128 9.22 -16.87 -13.31
N ALA A 129 10.03 -16.45 -12.34
CA ALA A 129 11.41 -16.90 -12.24
C ALA A 129 11.49 -18.43 -12.06
N LEU A 130 10.71 -19.01 -11.14
CA LEU A 130 10.66 -20.44 -10.93
C LEU A 130 10.15 -21.25 -12.12
N ARG A 131 9.32 -20.65 -12.98
CA ARG A 131 8.72 -21.30 -14.15
C ARG A 131 9.53 -21.05 -15.42
N MET A 132 9.74 -19.80 -15.80
CA MET A 132 10.26 -19.45 -17.13
C MET A 132 11.78 -19.46 -17.24
N LEU A 133 12.52 -19.12 -16.15
CA LEU A 133 13.98 -19.11 -16.18
C LEU A 133 14.58 -20.52 -16.37
N VAL A 134 13.82 -21.57 -16.08
CA VAL A 134 14.25 -22.95 -16.29
C VAL A 134 13.67 -23.52 -17.59
N ARG A 135 12.35 -23.43 -17.79
CA ARG A 135 11.66 -24.00 -18.95
C ARG A 135 12.20 -23.48 -20.27
N THR A 136 12.29 -22.16 -20.42
CA THR A 136 12.63 -21.54 -21.70
C THR A 136 14.03 -21.87 -22.19
N PRO A 137 15.11 -21.72 -21.38
CA PRO A 137 16.45 -22.13 -21.80
C PRO A 137 16.54 -23.64 -22.09
N MET A 138 15.89 -24.47 -21.26
CA MET A 138 15.91 -25.92 -21.49
C MET A 138 15.20 -26.33 -22.78
N GLN A 139 14.06 -25.75 -23.10
CA GLN A 139 13.38 -26.03 -24.38
C GLN A 139 14.20 -25.54 -25.56
N CYS A 140 14.85 -24.36 -25.49
CA CYS A 140 15.73 -23.87 -26.55
C CYS A 140 16.95 -24.76 -26.72
N VAL A 141 17.71 -24.98 -25.65
CA VAL A 141 18.95 -25.79 -25.72
C VAL A 141 18.63 -27.25 -26.01
N GLY A 142 17.63 -27.81 -25.32
CA GLY A 142 17.20 -29.19 -25.52
C GLY A 142 16.67 -29.45 -26.94
N GLY A 143 15.85 -28.53 -27.46
CA GLY A 143 15.37 -28.63 -28.87
C GLY A 143 16.50 -28.60 -29.90
N ILE A 144 17.53 -27.78 -29.68
CA ILE A 144 18.73 -27.76 -30.55
C ILE A 144 19.52 -29.07 -30.42
N ILE A 145 19.75 -29.57 -29.20
CA ILE A 145 20.45 -30.84 -28.94
C ILE A 145 19.70 -31.99 -29.62
N MET A 146 18.39 -32.06 -29.48
CA MET A 146 17.58 -33.11 -30.10
C MET A 146 17.61 -33.03 -31.63
N ALA A 147 17.58 -31.83 -32.22
CA ALA A 147 17.70 -31.64 -33.64
C ALA A 147 19.10 -32.01 -34.18
N LEU A 148 20.17 -31.68 -33.42
CA LEU A 148 21.55 -32.10 -33.73
C LEU A 148 21.72 -33.62 -33.62
N ALA A 149 21.02 -34.26 -32.71
CA ALA A 149 21.07 -35.72 -32.57
C ALA A 149 20.40 -36.47 -33.74
N MET A 150 19.45 -35.81 -34.44
CA MET A 150 18.81 -36.35 -35.64
C MET A 150 19.70 -36.14 -36.88
N ASP A 151 20.07 -34.91 -37.15
CA ASP A 151 21.02 -34.58 -38.23
C ASP A 151 21.74 -33.25 -37.92
N LEU A 152 23.07 -33.24 -38.18
CA LEU A 152 23.93 -32.09 -37.93
C LEU A 152 23.49 -30.84 -38.73
N LYS A 153 22.97 -31.01 -39.96
CA LYS A 153 22.56 -29.89 -40.80
C LYS A 153 21.36 -29.14 -40.23
N PHE A 154 20.38 -29.84 -39.65
CA PHE A 154 19.21 -29.22 -38.99
C PHE A 154 19.57 -28.52 -37.71
N GLY A 155 20.47 -29.10 -36.91
CA GLY A 155 21.00 -28.43 -35.74
C GLY A 155 21.71 -27.12 -36.06
N VAL A 156 22.49 -27.09 -37.16
CA VAL A 156 23.16 -25.88 -37.67
C VAL A 156 22.13 -24.81 -38.11
N ILE A 157 21.04 -25.22 -38.78
CA ILE A 157 19.96 -24.27 -39.14
C ILE A 157 19.39 -23.60 -37.89
N LEU A 158 19.10 -24.38 -36.85
CA LEU A 158 18.58 -23.87 -35.56
C LEU A 158 19.60 -22.98 -34.86
N LEU A 159 20.88 -23.34 -34.88
CA LEU A 159 21.96 -22.53 -34.31
C LEU A 159 22.12 -21.17 -35.01
N ILE A 160 21.82 -21.06 -36.30
CA ILE A 160 21.82 -19.80 -37.04
C ILE A 160 20.51 -19.02 -36.78
N LEU A 161 19.39 -19.73 -36.75
CA LEU A 161 18.07 -19.14 -36.57
C LEU A 161 17.92 -18.46 -35.18
N LEU A 162 18.41 -19.11 -34.14
CA LEU A 162 18.26 -18.63 -32.76
C LEU A 162 18.88 -17.23 -32.53
N PRO A 163 20.14 -16.94 -32.92
CA PRO A 163 20.71 -15.59 -32.80
C PRO A 163 19.96 -14.54 -33.61
N ILE A 164 19.46 -14.89 -34.79
CA ILE A 164 18.67 -13.98 -35.64
C ILE A 164 17.38 -13.60 -34.91
N MET A 165 16.68 -14.58 -34.36
CA MET A 165 15.46 -14.34 -33.59
C MET A 165 15.73 -13.50 -32.33
N ILE A 166 16.79 -13.80 -31.58
CA ILE A 166 17.21 -13.01 -30.43
C ILE A 166 17.51 -11.56 -30.82
N ALA A 167 18.27 -11.36 -31.89
CA ALA A 167 18.63 -10.03 -32.38
C ALA A 167 17.38 -9.20 -32.74
N ILE A 168 16.39 -9.82 -33.38
CA ILE A 168 15.12 -9.16 -33.69
C ILE A 168 14.35 -8.79 -32.44
N VAL A 169 14.22 -9.72 -31.49
CA VAL A 169 13.53 -9.46 -30.20
C VAL A 169 14.21 -8.30 -29.45
N VAL A 170 15.54 -8.32 -29.37
CA VAL A 170 16.32 -7.24 -28.73
C VAL A 170 16.11 -5.90 -29.43
N LEU A 171 16.15 -5.90 -30.79
CA LEU A 171 15.89 -4.71 -31.59
C LEU A 171 14.49 -4.13 -31.30
N PHE A 172 13.47 -4.97 -31.25
CA PHE A 172 12.12 -4.54 -30.96
C PHE A 172 11.99 -3.99 -29.51
N ILE A 173 12.56 -4.67 -28.53
CA ILE A 173 12.56 -4.22 -27.13
C ILE A 173 13.22 -2.85 -27.01
N THR A 174 14.42 -2.67 -27.58
CA THR A 174 15.16 -1.41 -27.48
C THR A 174 14.45 -0.24 -28.20
N LYS A 175 13.79 -0.49 -29.31
CA LYS A 175 13.00 0.53 -30.04
C LYS A 175 11.65 0.83 -29.39
N THR A 176 11.02 -0.15 -28.76
CA THR A 176 9.68 0.01 -28.18
C THR A 176 9.74 0.56 -26.75
N SER A 177 10.79 0.28 -25.99
CA SER A 177 10.96 0.73 -24.60
C SER A 177 10.80 2.25 -24.40
N PRO A 178 11.43 3.15 -25.19
CA PRO A 178 11.25 4.59 -25.04
C PRO A 178 9.81 5.05 -25.39
N LEU A 179 9.16 4.36 -26.33
CA LEU A 179 7.76 4.64 -26.69
C LEU A 179 6.81 4.28 -25.55
N PHE A 180 7.06 3.19 -24.84
CA PHE A 180 6.31 2.85 -23.63
C PHE A 180 6.46 3.92 -22.54
N GLY A 181 7.66 4.45 -22.35
CA GLY A 181 7.91 5.54 -21.41
C GLY A 181 7.10 6.80 -21.76
N THR A 182 7.04 7.15 -23.05
CA THR A 182 6.23 8.29 -23.53
C THR A 182 4.73 8.02 -23.38
N MET A 183 4.28 6.82 -23.72
CA MET A 183 2.88 6.41 -23.55
C MET A 183 2.46 6.48 -22.07
N GLN A 184 3.32 6.02 -21.15
CA GLN A 184 3.04 6.09 -19.72
C GLN A 184 2.89 7.53 -19.22
N LYS A 185 3.81 8.43 -19.62
CA LYS A 185 3.71 9.87 -19.25
C LYS A 185 2.40 10.50 -19.72
N LYS A 186 1.91 10.11 -20.90
CA LYS A 186 0.63 10.62 -21.43
C LYS A 186 -0.57 10.02 -20.69
N LEU A 187 -0.49 8.75 -20.32
CA LEU A 187 -1.50 8.12 -19.46
C LEU A 187 -1.56 8.79 -18.08
N ASP A 188 -0.40 9.10 -17.47
CA ASP A 188 -0.35 9.79 -16.19
C ASP A 188 -0.96 11.19 -16.28
N LYS A 189 -0.73 11.91 -17.40
CA LYS A 189 -1.38 13.21 -17.69
C LYS A 189 -2.90 13.07 -17.80
N LEU A 190 -3.38 12.05 -18.51
CA LEU A 190 -4.80 11.77 -18.68
C LEU A 190 -5.46 11.45 -17.32
N ASN A 191 -4.81 10.58 -16.52
CA ASN A 191 -5.26 10.26 -15.17
C ASN A 191 -5.29 11.50 -14.26
N GLY A 192 -4.29 12.37 -14.36
CA GLY A 192 -4.25 13.64 -13.64
C GLY A 192 -5.45 14.53 -13.96
N ILE A 193 -5.80 14.67 -15.25
CA ILE A 193 -6.99 15.45 -15.69
C ILE A 193 -8.28 14.82 -15.13
N MET A 194 -8.41 13.48 -15.16
CA MET A 194 -9.57 12.80 -14.59
C MET A 194 -9.67 13.03 -13.08
N GLN A 195 -8.57 12.88 -12.36
CA GLN A 195 -8.53 13.06 -10.90
C GLN A 195 -8.87 14.49 -10.51
N GLU A 196 -8.33 15.50 -11.21
CA GLU A 196 -8.63 16.91 -11.02
C GLU A 196 -10.13 17.18 -11.24
N ASN A 197 -10.69 16.69 -12.35
CA ASN A 197 -12.10 16.87 -12.68
C ASN A 197 -13.03 16.18 -11.66
N LEU A 198 -12.78 14.91 -11.31
CA LEU A 198 -13.60 14.17 -10.34
C LEU A 198 -13.54 14.81 -8.94
N SER A 199 -12.37 15.29 -8.52
CA SER A 199 -12.22 15.99 -7.25
C SER A 199 -12.93 17.36 -7.25
N GLY A 200 -12.90 18.04 -8.39
CA GLY A 200 -13.50 19.36 -8.60
C GLY A 200 -14.87 19.35 -9.27
N VAL A 201 -15.55 18.18 -9.38
CA VAL A 201 -16.80 18.07 -10.17
C VAL A 201 -17.90 19.05 -9.76
N ARG A 202 -17.99 19.36 -8.45
CA ARG A 202 -18.95 20.37 -7.95
C ARG A 202 -18.64 21.75 -8.48
N VAL A 203 -17.36 22.12 -8.59
CA VAL A 203 -16.91 23.40 -9.16
C VAL A 203 -17.21 23.44 -10.65
N VAL A 204 -16.87 22.36 -11.39
CA VAL A 204 -17.18 22.25 -12.82
C VAL A 204 -18.67 22.47 -13.08
N LYS A 205 -19.52 21.80 -12.28
CA LYS A 205 -21.00 21.95 -12.37
C LYS A 205 -21.48 23.35 -11.97
N ALA A 206 -20.94 23.94 -10.91
CA ALA A 206 -21.34 25.27 -10.44
C ALA A 206 -21.00 26.37 -11.45
N TYR A 207 -19.93 26.21 -12.22
CA TYR A 207 -19.49 27.18 -13.21
C TYR A 207 -19.86 26.83 -14.66
N VAL A 208 -20.63 25.73 -14.87
CA VAL A 208 -21.06 25.24 -16.20
C VAL A 208 -19.87 25.10 -17.17
N ARG A 209 -18.82 24.41 -16.71
CA ARG A 209 -17.57 24.24 -17.47
C ARG A 209 -17.35 22.82 -18.00
N GLU A 210 -18.42 22.04 -18.14
CA GLU A 210 -18.37 20.65 -18.61
C GLU A 210 -17.72 20.53 -19.98
N ASP A 211 -18.12 21.40 -20.93
CA ASP A 211 -17.59 21.35 -22.31
C ASP A 211 -16.08 21.64 -22.35
N PHE A 212 -15.62 22.56 -21.51
CA PHE A 212 -14.19 22.88 -21.41
C PHE A 212 -13.40 21.68 -20.88
N GLU A 213 -13.88 21.04 -19.81
CA GLU A 213 -13.23 19.86 -19.23
C GLU A 213 -13.31 18.64 -20.15
N CYS A 214 -14.45 18.46 -20.85
CA CYS A 214 -14.57 17.42 -21.88
C CYS A 214 -13.55 17.62 -23.00
N LYS A 215 -13.37 18.84 -23.49
CA LYS A 215 -12.37 19.13 -24.53
C LYS A 215 -10.95 18.85 -24.04
N LYS A 216 -10.60 19.31 -22.82
CA LYS A 216 -9.30 19.07 -22.17
C LYS A 216 -9.01 17.56 -22.06
N PHE A 217 -10.04 16.77 -21.69
CA PHE A 217 -9.94 15.33 -21.62
C PHE A 217 -9.75 14.68 -23.00
N VAL A 218 -10.56 15.08 -24.00
CA VAL A 218 -10.49 14.54 -25.37
C VAL A 218 -9.11 14.78 -25.97
N ASP A 219 -8.58 16.01 -25.86
CA ASP A 219 -7.25 16.36 -26.39
C ASP A 219 -6.16 15.48 -25.76
N ALA A 220 -6.20 15.24 -24.45
CA ALA A 220 -5.24 14.38 -23.76
C ALA A 220 -5.44 12.89 -24.11
N ASN A 221 -6.68 12.45 -24.28
CA ASN A 221 -7.03 11.09 -24.69
C ASN A 221 -6.56 10.79 -26.11
N ASP A 222 -6.73 11.71 -27.05
CA ASP A 222 -6.29 11.57 -28.42
C ASP A 222 -4.77 11.51 -28.52
N ASP A 223 -4.07 12.34 -27.73
CA ASP A 223 -2.61 12.31 -27.64
C ASP A 223 -2.09 10.97 -27.06
N TYR A 224 -2.74 10.45 -26.01
CA TYR A 224 -2.46 9.12 -25.45
C TYR A 224 -2.76 8.03 -26.48
N THR A 225 -3.95 8.05 -27.09
CA THR A 225 -4.41 7.05 -28.06
C THR A 225 -3.49 7.00 -29.28
N GLY A 226 -3.10 8.16 -29.81
CA GLY A 226 -2.16 8.24 -30.95
C GLY A 226 -0.80 7.62 -30.64
N THR A 227 -0.30 7.81 -29.41
CA THR A 227 0.96 7.17 -28.96
C THR A 227 0.78 5.69 -28.70
N SER A 228 -0.31 5.29 -28.07
CA SER A 228 -0.66 3.89 -27.81
C SER A 228 -0.77 3.09 -29.11
N LEU A 229 -1.43 3.65 -30.13
CA LEU A 229 -1.54 3.03 -31.46
C LEU A 229 -0.16 2.83 -32.11
N LYS A 230 0.78 3.78 -31.97
CA LYS A 230 2.15 3.61 -32.49
C LYS A 230 2.84 2.43 -31.79
N VAL A 231 2.76 2.36 -30.46
CA VAL A 231 3.32 1.24 -29.69
C VAL A 231 2.71 -0.08 -30.10
N MET A 232 1.37 -0.15 -30.20
CA MET A 232 0.65 -1.38 -30.56
C MET A 232 0.95 -1.84 -31.99
N ARG A 233 1.10 -0.91 -32.94
CA ARG A 233 1.52 -1.26 -34.32
C ARG A 233 2.93 -1.86 -34.37
N PHE A 234 3.87 -1.32 -33.57
CA PHE A 234 5.20 -1.91 -33.44
C PHE A 234 5.14 -3.31 -32.84
N LEU A 235 4.39 -3.50 -31.74
CA LEU A 235 4.24 -4.82 -31.14
C LEU A 235 3.54 -5.81 -32.06
N ALA A 236 2.50 -5.37 -32.76
CA ALA A 236 1.77 -6.21 -33.71
C ALA A 236 2.67 -6.70 -34.90
N ALA A 237 3.71 -5.94 -35.26
CA ALA A 237 4.64 -6.33 -36.32
C ALA A 237 5.60 -7.47 -35.91
N ILE A 238 5.81 -7.70 -34.59
CA ILE A 238 6.72 -8.77 -34.12
C ILE A 238 6.23 -10.14 -34.57
N SER A 239 4.96 -10.45 -34.39
CA SER A 239 4.40 -11.77 -34.68
C SER A 239 4.49 -12.13 -36.17
N PRO A 240 4.08 -11.28 -37.13
CA PRO A 240 4.29 -11.56 -38.56
C PRO A 240 5.75 -11.71 -38.99
N ILE A 241 6.66 -10.89 -38.43
CA ILE A 241 8.09 -10.99 -38.75
C ILE A 241 8.67 -12.32 -38.25
N MET A 242 8.35 -12.70 -37.01
CA MET A 242 8.77 -14.00 -36.48
C MET A 242 8.17 -15.16 -37.26
N MET A 243 6.92 -15.04 -37.73
CA MET A 243 6.25 -16.05 -38.54
C MET A 243 6.92 -16.18 -39.92
N ILE A 244 7.34 -15.08 -40.57
CA ILE A 244 8.07 -15.11 -41.83
C ILE A 244 9.41 -15.85 -41.69
N ILE A 245 10.17 -15.52 -40.62
CA ILE A 245 11.45 -16.16 -40.34
C ILE A 245 11.26 -17.65 -40.10
N MET A 246 10.24 -18.00 -39.31
CA MET A 246 9.92 -19.38 -39.00
C MET A 246 9.50 -20.16 -40.25
N ASN A 247 8.64 -19.59 -41.11
CA ASN A 247 8.22 -20.23 -42.34
C ASN A 247 9.40 -20.37 -43.34
N ALA A 248 10.28 -19.36 -43.39
CA ALA A 248 11.51 -19.47 -44.21
C ALA A 248 12.43 -20.61 -43.72
N ALA A 249 12.60 -20.72 -42.40
CA ALA A 249 13.36 -21.82 -41.82
C ALA A 249 12.67 -23.18 -42.01
N THR A 250 11.33 -23.23 -41.88
CA THR A 250 10.53 -24.42 -42.21
C THR A 250 10.75 -24.87 -43.67
N LEU A 251 10.69 -23.95 -44.63
CA LEU A 251 10.96 -24.25 -46.03
C LEU A 251 12.39 -24.75 -46.21
N ALA A 252 13.39 -24.15 -45.57
CA ALA A 252 14.78 -24.60 -45.64
C ALA A 252 14.94 -26.02 -45.08
N VAL A 253 14.28 -26.35 -43.94
CA VAL A 253 14.29 -27.70 -43.38
C VAL A 253 13.63 -28.70 -44.32
N ILE A 254 12.47 -28.36 -44.92
CA ILE A 254 11.77 -29.24 -45.84
C ILE A 254 12.63 -29.47 -47.11
N LEU A 255 13.23 -28.43 -47.68
CA LEU A 255 14.09 -28.54 -48.86
C LEU A 255 15.34 -29.41 -48.60
N ILE A 256 16.05 -29.16 -47.50
CA ILE A 256 17.22 -29.96 -47.10
C ILE A 256 16.81 -31.39 -46.76
N GLY A 257 15.69 -31.54 -46.03
CA GLY A 257 15.11 -32.82 -45.66
C GLY A 257 14.71 -33.64 -46.90
N SER A 258 14.10 -33.04 -47.93
CA SER A 258 13.73 -33.74 -49.14
C SER A 258 14.93 -34.33 -49.86
N PHE A 259 16.04 -33.59 -50.00
CA PHE A 259 17.30 -34.11 -50.59
C PHE A 259 17.91 -35.23 -49.74
N GLN A 260 17.77 -35.17 -48.39
CA GLN A 260 18.28 -36.22 -47.53
C GLN A 260 17.40 -37.49 -47.57
N ILE A 261 16.09 -37.34 -47.69
CA ILE A 261 15.15 -38.46 -47.84
C ILE A 261 15.40 -39.14 -49.20
N GLU A 262 15.58 -38.38 -50.31
CA GLU A 262 15.92 -38.93 -51.63
C GLU A 262 17.24 -39.71 -51.58
N ALA A 263 18.24 -39.19 -50.85
CA ALA A 263 19.51 -39.86 -50.63
C ALA A 263 19.42 -41.06 -49.63
N ARG A 264 18.25 -41.36 -49.11
CA ARG A 264 18.02 -42.38 -48.05
C ARG A 264 18.88 -42.19 -46.79
N ALA A 265 19.28 -40.96 -46.51
CA ALA A 265 20.09 -40.61 -45.37
C ALA A 265 19.24 -40.24 -44.15
N MET A 266 17.91 -40.01 -44.33
CA MET A 266 16.99 -39.57 -43.31
C MET A 266 15.55 -40.03 -43.57
N GLY A 267 14.77 -40.24 -42.51
CA GLY A 267 13.34 -40.53 -42.58
C GLY A 267 12.44 -39.28 -42.68
N VAL A 268 11.21 -39.46 -43.09
CA VAL A 268 10.19 -38.41 -43.14
C VAL A 268 9.79 -37.97 -41.73
N GLY A 269 9.70 -38.92 -40.80
CA GLY A 269 9.38 -38.67 -39.41
C GLY A 269 10.43 -37.80 -38.68
N GLU A 270 11.72 -37.97 -39.04
CA GLU A 270 12.78 -37.14 -38.46
C GLU A 270 12.64 -35.68 -38.88
N VAL A 271 12.28 -35.40 -40.16
CA VAL A 271 11.98 -34.03 -40.63
C VAL A 271 10.80 -33.44 -39.86
N MET A 272 9.74 -34.20 -39.63
CA MET A 272 8.57 -33.75 -38.84
C MET A 272 8.95 -33.43 -37.40
N ALA A 273 9.83 -34.23 -36.78
CA ALA A 273 10.32 -33.96 -35.43
C ALA A 273 11.13 -32.65 -35.35
N VAL A 274 12.01 -32.39 -36.32
CA VAL A 274 12.77 -31.11 -36.39
C VAL A 274 11.84 -29.93 -36.52
N LEU A 275 10.80 -30.00 -37.35
CA LEU A 275 9.78 -28.93 -37.46
C LEU A 275 9.06 -28.68 -36.14
N THR A 276 8.80 -29.74 -35.40
CA THR A 276 8.18 -29.63 -34.06
C THR A 276 9.11 -28.94 -33.05
N TYR A 277 10.41 -29.31 -33.03
CA TYR A 277 11.41 -28.61 -32.20
C TYR A 277 11.55 -27.14 -32.56
N MET A 278 11.53 -26.79 -33.85
CA MET A 278 11.53 -25.39 -34.28
C MET A 278 10.34 -24.60 -33.71
N ALA A 279 9.13 -25.18 -33.77
CA ALA A 279 7.92 -24.55 -33.21
C ALA A 279 8.04 -24.36 -31.69
N GLN A 280 8.55 -25.36 -30.97
CA GLN A 280 8.78 -25.28 -29.52
C GLN A 280 9.79 -24.18 -29.14
N ILE A 281 10.90 -24.05 -29.90
CA ILE A 281 11.92 -23.01 -29.71
C ILE A 281 11.31 -21.63 -29.92
N LEU A 282 10.52 -21.45 -30.99
CA LEU A 282 9.85 -20.17 -31.28
C LEU A 282 8.92 -19.74 -30.13
N MET A 283 8.05 -20.66 -29.69
CA MET A 283 7.13 -20.38 -28.58
C MET A 283 7.86 -20.02 -27.29
N SER A 284 8.96 -20.71 -26.99
CA SER A 284 9.79 -20.43 -25.82
C SER A 284 10.43 -19.05 -25.90
N MET A 285 10.89 -18.62 -27.08
CA MET A 285 11.45 -17.28 -27.29
C MET A 285 10.40 -16.17 -27.15
N MET A 286 9.18 -16.38 -27.66
CA MET A 286 8.09 -15.42 -27.49
C MET A 286 7.74 -15.24 -26.00
N MET A 287 7.70 -16.33 -25.21
CA MET A 287 7.47 -16.26 -23.75
C MET A 287 8.58 -15.51 -23.01
N MET A 288 9.84 -15.68 -23.43
CA MET A 288 10.98 -14.97 -22.84
C MET A 288 10.88 -13.45 -23.03
N SER A 289 10.39 -13.00 -24.18
CA SER A 289 10.18 -11.58 -24.45
C SER A 289 9.21 -10.91 -23.47
N MET A 290 8.15 -11.60 -23.07
CA MET A 290 7.19 -11.09 -22.08
C MET A 290 7.78 -10.97 -20.66
N MET A 291 8.78 -11.78 -20.34
CA MET A 291 9.42 -11.78 -19.02
C MET A 291 10.18 -10.48 -18.75
N PHE A 292 10.84 -9.89 -19.74
CA PHE A 292 11.64 -8.66 -19.56
C PHE A 292 10.79 -7.47 -19.07
N MET A 293 9.56 -7.34 -19.56
CA MET A 293 8.65 -6.27 -19.09
C MET A 293 8.29 -6.43 -17.61
N ASN A 294 8.07 -7.66 -17.16
CA ASN A 294 7.71 -7.95 -15.77
C ASN A 294 8.89 -7.72 -14.81
N ILE A 295 10.14 -8.00 -15.24
CA ILE A 295 11.35 -7.73 -14.43
C ILE A 295 11.47 -6.23 -14.12
N SER A 296 11.24 -5.36 -15.10
CA SER A 296 11.31 -3.91 -14.91
C SER A 296 10.27 -3.39 -13.91
N ARG A 297 9.04 -3.90 -14.00
CA ARG A 297 7.97 -3.57 -13.03
C ARG A 297 8.31 -4.05 -11.63
N ALA A 298 8.75 -5.29 -11.51
CA ALA A 298 9.14 -5.88 -10.24
C ALA A 298 10.32 -5.13 -9.59
N LYS A 299 11.30 -4.65 -10.39
CA LYS A 299 12.41 -3.81 -9.89
C LYS A 299 11.89 -2.50 -9.28
N ALA A 300 10.95 -1.82 -9.94
CA ALA A 300 10.35 -0.60 -9.40
C ALA A 300 9.58 -0.87 -8.10
N SER A 301 8.76 -1.92 -8.05
CA SER A 301 8.04 -2.34 -6.85
C SER A 301 8.98 -2.73 -5.71
N TYR A 302 10.08 -3.43 -6.01
CA TYR A 302 11.12 -3.74 -5.04
C TYR A 302 11.74 -2.48 -4.41
N GLN A 303 12.03 -1.47 -5.21
CA GLN A 303 12.61 -0.21 -4.71
C GLN A 303 11.65 0.50 -3.77
N ARG A 304 10.35 0.57 -4.10
CA ARG A 304 9.34 1.17 -3.24
C ARG A 304 9.13 0.42 -1.93
N ILE A 305 9.09 -0.91 -1.97
CA ILE A 305 8.98 -1.74 -0.75
C ILE A 305 10.27 -1.61 0.07
N LYS A 306 11.44 -1.63 -0.58
CA LYS A 306 12.73 -1.47 0.08
C LYS A 306 12.81 -0.14 0.83
N GLU A 307 12.32 0.94 0.24
CA GLU A 307 12.29 2.26 0.88
C GLU A 307 11.52 2.20 2.21
N VAL A 308 10.34 1.58 2.25
CA VAL A 308 9.56 1.43 3.49
C VAL A 308 10.29 0.54 4.50
N MET A 309 10.80 -0.61 4.05
CA MET A 309 11.46 -1.57 4.94
C MET A 309 12.79 -1.07 5.54
N ASP A 310 13.50 -0.21 4.80
CA ASP A 310 14.78 0.36 5.22
C ASP A 310 14.61 1.72 5.95
N THR A 311 13.40 2.28 6.02
CA THR A 311 13.11 3.47 6.82
C THR A 311 12.93 3.07 8.27
N ASP A 312 13.75 3.58 9.16
CA ASP A 312 13.58 3.38 10.60
C ASP A 312 12.59 4.41 11.16
N PRO A 313 11.76 4.04 12.15
CA PRO A 313 10.92 4.98 12.86
C PRO A 313 11.77 6.11 13.45
N SER A 314 11.25 7.34 13.42
CA SER A 314 11.94 8.49 14.06
C SER A 314 11.79 8.48 15.57
N ILE A 315 10.74 7.81 16.08
CA ILE A 315 10.46 7.71 17.50
C ILE A 315 10.62 6.26 17.95
N PHE A 316 11.47 6.06 18.95
CA PHE A 316 11.67 4.78 19.62
C PHE A 316 11.07 4.83 21.03
N SER A 317 10.54 3.69 21.50
CA SER A 317 10.09 3.57 22.89
C SER A 317 11.25 3.84 23.83
N GLY A 318 11.01 4.62 24.88
CA GLY A 318 11.97 4.80 25.97
C GLY A 318 12.19 3.49 26.75
N ASN A 319 13.20 3.47 27.61
CA ASN A 319 13.60 2.26 28.34
C ASN A 319 12.92 2.12 29.70
N GLU A 320 12.19 3.13 30.16
CA GLU A 320 11.57 3.12 31.48
C GLU A 320 10.15 2.55 31.40
N GLU A 321 10.04 1.21 31.37
CA GLU A 321 8.76 0.48 31.36
C GLU A 321 8.00 0.59 32.68
N GLU A 322 8.68 0.85 33.79
CA GLU A 322 8.08 0.94 35.14
C GLU A 322 7.40 2.28 35.43
N LYS A 323 7.66 3.34 34.63
CA LYS A 323 7.03 4.64 34.83
C LYS A 323 5.69 4.72 34.14
N THR A 324 4.65 5.01 34.92
CA THR A 324 3.28 5.25 34.43
C THR A 324 2.87 6.70 34.71
N VAL A 325 1.93 7.23 33.93
CA VAL A 325 1.33 8.55 34.19
C VAL A 325 0.37 8.42 35.36
N ASN A 326 0.67 9.10 36.49
CA ASN A 326 -0.08 8.96 37.74
C ASN A 326 -0.94 10.18 38.06
N ASN A 327 -0.38 11.38 37.94
CA ASN A 327 -1.03 12.63 38.33
C ASN A 327 -1.52 13.43 37.10
N GLY A 328 -0.82 13.36 35.99
CA GLY A 328 -1.15 14.08 34.77
C GLY A 328 -0.70 15.55 34.76
N LYS A 329 0.33 15.91 35.55
CA LYS A 329 1.00 17.22 35.44
C LYS A 329 1.79 17.28 34.15
N ILE A 330 1.74 18.44 33.41
CA ILE A 330 2.43 18.62 32.13
C ILE A 330 3.26 19.90 32.18
N GLU A 331 4.51 19.84 31.74
CA GLU A 331 5.39 21.00 31.70
C GLU A 331 6.08 21.07 30.33
N PHE A 332 5.97 22.22 29.67
CA PHE A 332 6.73 22.56 28.47
C PHE A 332 7.89 23.46 28.90
N VAL A 333 9.12 23.05 28.64
CA VAL A 333 10.32 23.77 29.03
C VAL A 333 11.14 24.14 27.79
N ASN A 334 11.13 25.42 27.42
CA ASN A 334 11.80 25.99 26.25
C ASN A 334 11.50 25.21 24.95
N VAL A 335 10.25 24.81 24.74
CA VAL A 335 9.85 23.92 23.64
C VAL A 335 9.79 24.69 22.33
N SER A 336 10.59 24.22 21.36
CA SER A 336 10.46 24.59 19.95
C SER A 336 10.22 23.35 19.11
N PHE A 337 9.35 23.47 18.10
CA PHE A 337 9.01 22.33 17.24
C PHE A 337 8.86 22.72 15.78
N LYS A 338 9.44 21.89 14.91
CA LYS A 338 9.33 21.97 13.46
C LYS A 338 9.05 20.59 12.88
N TYR A 339 8.06 20.50 11.99
CA TYR A 339 7.78 19.23 11.30
C TYR A 339 8.98 18.78 10.44
N PRO A 340 9.31 17.48 10.40
CA PRO A 340 10.52 16.96 9.74
C PRO A 340 10.67 17.35 8.26
N LEU A 341 9.55 17.52 7.53
CA LEU A 341 9.54 17.86 6.11
C LEU A 341 9.27 19.35 5.84
N ALA A 342 9.04 20.15 6.88
CA ALA A 342 8.72 21.56 6.73
C ALA A 342 9.97 22.39 6.38
N VAL A 343 9.79 23.33 5.44
CA VAL A 343 10.81 24.35 5.10
C VAL A 343 10.39 25.65 5.77
N GLY A 344 11.34 26.36 6.38
CA GLY A 344 11.08 27.65 7.05
C GLY A 344 11.27 27.59 8.57
N GLU A 345 10.59 28.48 9.28
CA GLU A 345 10.70 28.60 10.74
C GLU A 345 9.95 27.49 11.51
N PRO A 346 10.30 27.26 12.80
CA PRO A 346 9.55 26.37 13.67
C PRO A 346 8.06 26.79 13.80
N VAL A 347 7.19 25.78 13.90
CA VAL A 347 5.76 25.99 14.12
C VAL A 347 5.47 26.38 15.58
N ILE A 348 6.29 25.89 16.52
CA ILE A 348 6.27 26.26 17.95
C ILE A 348 7.62 26.85 18.29
N LYS A 349 7.63 27.95 19.03
CA LYS A 349 8.84 28.74 19.33
C LYS A 349 8.91 29.01 20.85
N ASN A 350 9.92 28.45 21.49
CA ASN A 350 10.30 28.69 22.88
C ASN A 350 9.14 28.75 23.88
N VAL A 351 8.23 27.78 23.82
CA VAL A 351 7.08 27.70 24.71
C VAL A 351 7.50 27.21 26.08
N ASN A 352 7.12 28.00 27.11
CA ASN A 352 7.23 27.66 28.52
C ASN A 352 5.85 27.70 29.15
N LEU A 353 5.33 26.56 29.65
CA LEU A 353 3.99 26.45 30.20
C LEU A 353 3.94 25.29 31.20
N SER A 354 3.30 25.51 32.34
CA SER A 354 2.95 24.44 33.30
C SER A 354 1.44 24.28 33.39
N ILE A 355 1.01 23.03 33.33
CA ILE A 355 -0.39 22.59 33.53
C ILE A 355 -0.39 21.65 34.73
N GLU A 356 -1.10 22.04 35.79
CA GLU A 356 -1.14 21.26 37.02
C GLU A 356 -2.11 20.07 36.91
N SER A 357 -1.93 19.07 37.78
CA SER A 357 -2.83 17.91 37.86
C SER A 357 -4.26 18.32 38.12
N GLY A 358 -5.21 17.76 37.38
CA GLY A 358 -6.65 18.06 37.50
C GLY A 358 -7.07 19.41 36.89
N GLU A 359 -6.14 20.20 36.35
CA GLU A 359 -6.46 21.50 35.75
C GLU A 359 -7.10 21.35 34.36
N THR A 360 -8.14 22.13 34.09
CA THR A 360 -8.70 22.25 32.73
C THR A 360 -8.07 23.44 32.02
N VAL A 361 -7.25 23.16 30.98
CA VAL A 361 -6.53 24.18 30.23
C VAL A 361 -7.05 24.24 28.79
N ALA A 362 -7.41 25.43 28.36
CA ALA A 362 -7.88 25.69 27.01
C ALA A 362 -6.82 26.40 26.17
N PHE A 363 -6.57 25.91 24.96
CA PHE A 363 -5.72 26.56 23.96
C PHE A 363 -6.57 27.30 22.94
N LEU A 364 -6.38 28.61 22.86
CA LEU A 364 -7.06 29.50 21.93
C LEU A 364 -6.07 30.16 20.97
N GLY A 365 -6.49 30.53 19.80
CA GLY A 365 -5.69 31.24 18.79
C GLY A 365 -6.19 30.98 17.37
N SER A 366 -5.67 31.72 16.40
CA SER A 366 -6.02 31.61 14.98
C SER A 366 -5.68 30.22 14.41
N THR A 367 -6.30 29.87 13.28
CA THR A 367 -5.92 28.68 12.51
C THR A 367 -4.46 28.79 12.09
N GLY A 368 -3.67 27.75 12.33
CA GLY A 368 -2.24 27.75 12.04
C GLY A 368 -1.34 28.34 13.13
N SER A 369 -1.88 28.76 14.28
CA SER A 369 -1.07 29.27 15.42
C SER A 369 -0.24 28.19 16.13
N GLY A 370 -0.41 26.89 15.81
CA GLY A 370 0.39 25.79 16.37
C GLY A 370 -0.29 25.00 17.49
N LYS A 371 -1.56 25.24 17.83
CA LYS A 371 -2.28 24.58 18.94
C LYS A 371 -2.20 23.04 18.88
N SER A 372 -2.67 22.45 17.79
CA SER A 372 -2.64 20.99 17.61
C SER A 372 -1.20 20.45 17.58
N SER A 373 -0.26 21.23 17.00
CA SER A 373 1.15 20.84 16.98
C SER A 373 1.74 20.75 18.39
N LEU A 374 1.39 21.70 19.27
CA LEU A 374 1.88 21.72 20.66
C LEU A 374 1.33 20.53 21.45
N VAL A 375 0.01 20.27 21.38
CA VAL A 375 -0.58 19.17 22.16
C VAL A 375 -0.19 17.80 21.64
N ASN A 376 0.14 17.65 20.36
CA ASN A 376 0.64 16.39 19.76
C ASN A 376 2.03 15.97 20.31
N LEU A 377 2.74 16.88 20.96
CA LEU A 377 4.00 16.58 21.63
C LEU A 377 3.80 15.83 22.94
N ILE A 378 2.65 15.99 23.61
CA ILE A 378 2.35 15.36 24.90
C ILE A 378 2.28 13.82 24.77
N PRO A 379 1.49 13.22 23.83
CA PRO A 379 1.49 11.77 23.59
C PRO A 379 2.71 11.31 22.78
N ARG A 380 3.67 12.21 22.55
CA ARG A 380 4.87 11.97 21.77
C ARG A 380 4.56 11.41 20.38
N PHE A 381 3.67 12.10 19.65
CA PHE A 381 3.45 11.81 18.22
C PHE A 381 4.60 12.35 17.36
N TYR A 382 5.25 13.39 17.86
CA TYR A 382 6.49 13.97 17.35
C TYR A 382 7.40 14.29 18.52
N ASP A 383 8.71 14.25 18.33
CA ASP A 383 9.69 14.76 19.28
C ASP A 383 9.92 16.26 19.08
N VAL A 384 10.20 16.98 20.17
CA VAL A 384 10.56 18.39 20.11
C VAL A 384 11.85 18.62 19.34
N THR A 385 12.00 19.76 18.68
CA THR A 385 13.25 20.16 18.02
C THR A 385 14.24 20.69 19.05
N GLU A 386 13.75 21.48 20.03
CA GLU A 386 14.50 22.02 21.15
C GLU A 386 13.65 22.01 22.40
N GLY A 387 14.27 21.94 23.56
CA GLY A 387 13.60 21.88 24.85
C GLY A 387 13.12 20.47 25.22
N GLN A 388 12.13 20.41 26.11
CA GLN A 388 11.58 19.14 26.61
C GLN A 388 10.11 19.30 27.03
N VAL A 389 9.36 18.22 26.89
CA VAL A 389 7.99 18.08 27.44
C VAL A 389 8.06 17.07 28.56
N LEU A 390 7.64 17.48 29.75
CA LEU A 390 7.61 16.62 30.92
C LEU A 390 6.16 16.26 31.26
N VAL A 391 5.92 14.99 31.58
CA VAL A 391 4.69 14.48 32.17
C VAL A 391 5.05 13.90 33.53
N ASP A 392 4.40 14.37 34.58
CA ASP A 392 4.72 14.02 35.99
C ASP A 392 6.22 14.20 36.33
N GLY A 393 6.86 15.22 35.74
CA GLY A 393 8.28 15.55 35.93
C GLY A 393 9.26 14.66 35.16
N VAL A 394 8.77 13.74 34.31
CA VAL A 394 9.59 12.86 33.48
C VAL A 394 9.46 13.30 32.02
N ASP A 395 10.58 13.38 31.31
CA ASP A 395 10.59 13.69 29.87
C ASP A 395 9.81 12.61 29.09
N VAL A 396 8.92 13.02 28.20
CA VAL A 396 8.12 12.08 27.36
C VAL A 396 8.99 11.13 26.53
N ARG A 397 10.26 11.48 26.29
CA ARG A 397 11.24 10.64 25.56
C ARG A 397 11.75 9.47 26.40
N ASP A 398 11.68 9.56 27.72
CA ASP A 398 12.16 8.53 28.63
C ASP A 398 11.09 7.47 28.92
N TYR A 399 9.80 7.80 28.77
CA TYR A 399 8.70 6.83 28.90
C TYR A 399 8.76 5.77 27.79
N SER A 400 8.32 4.55 28.12
CA SER A 400 7.84 3.66 27.06
C SER A 400 6.56 4.27 26.45
N LEU A 401 6.42 4.12 25.11
CA LEU A 401 5.25 4.71 24.40
C LEU A 401 3.93 4.16 24.93
N ASP A 402 3.91 2.89 25.31
CA ASP A 402 2.71 2.25 25.88
C ASP A 402 2.36 2.82 27.25
N ALA A 403 3.35 3.00 28.13
CA ALA A 403 3.14 3.58 29.45
C ALA A 403 2.66 5.04 29.37
N LEU A 404 3.29 5.87 28.53
CA LEU A 404 2.87 7.26 28.32
C LEU A 404 1.45 7.33 27.74
N ARG A 405 1.23 6.65 26.62
CA ARG A 405 -0.05 6.73 25.90
C ARG A 405 -1.20 6.05 26.62
N SER A 406 -0.94 5.05 27.49
CA SER A 406 -2.00 4.44 28.32
C SER A 406 -2.64 5.44 29.26
N GLY A 407 -1.87 6.40 29.82
CA GLY A 407 -2.36 7.45 30.70
C GLY A 407 -3.01 8.63 29.98
N ILE A 408 -2.96 8.70 28.64
CA ILE A 408 -3.48 9.81 27.84
C ILE A 408 -4.66 9.35 26.99
N GLY A 409 -5.80 10.02 27.13
CA GLY A 409 -6.94 9.91 26.21
C GLY A 409 -6.88 11.06 25.21
N MET A 410 -6.95 10.76 23.91
CA MET A 410 -6.91 11.80 22.88
C MET A 410 -8.06 11.66 21.90
N VAL A 411 -8.75 12.78 21.67
CA VAL A 411 -9.76 12.92 20.63
C VAL A 411 -9.22 13.87 19.57
N LEU A 412 -8.98 13.33 18.38
CA LEU A 412 -8.42 14.07 17.25
C LEU A 412 -9.48 14.96 16.59
N GLN A 413 -9.05 16.01 15.92
CA GLN A 413 -9.90 16.93 15.17
C GLN A 413 -10.78 16.19 14.15
N GLU A 414 -10.23 15.25 13.41
CA GLU A 414 -11.00 14.36 12.53
C GLU A 414 -11.36 13.07 13.27
N ALA A 415 -12.64 12.87 13.54
CA ALA A 415 -13.14 11.68 14.21
C ALA A 415 -13.09 10.45 13.28
N VAL A 416 -12.15 9.55 13.54
CA VAL A 416 -12.00 8.30 12.78
C VAL A 416 -12.69 7.15 13.51
N LEU A 417 -13.65 6.52 12.82
CA LEU A 417 -14.35 5.31 13.27
C LEU A 417 -13.96 4.12 12.41
N PHE A 418 -13.87 2.97 13.04
CA PHE A 418 -13.58 1.69 12.38
C PHE A 418 -14.87 0.97 11.99
N SER A 419 -14.78 0.12 10.96
CA SER A 419 -15.87 -0.78 10.62
C SER A 419 -16.12 -1.76 11.75
N GLY A 420 -17.38 -1.96 12.12
CA GLY A 420 -17.80 -2.78 13.25
C GLY A 420 -19.00 -2.15 13.95
N THR A 421 -19.39 -2.66 15.10
CA THR A 421 -20.49 -2.10 15.88
C THR A 421 -20.10 -0.80 16.58
N ILE A 422 -21.10 -0.02 17.00
CA ILE A 422 -20.88 1.16 17.85
C ILE A 422 -20.19 0.74 19.17
N MET A 423 -20.64 -0.36 19.78
CA MET A 423 -20.04 -0.91 21.00
C MET A 423 -18.54 -1.21 20.83
N GLU A 424 -18.16 -1.91 19.75
CA GLU A 424 -16.77 -2.21 19.43
C GLU A 424 -15.95 -0.93 19.25
N ASN A 425 -16.51 0.09 18.59
CA ASN A 425 -15.85 1.37 18.43
C ASN A 425 -15.60 2.11 19.74
N ILE A 426 -16.52 2.04 20.72
CA ILE A 426 -16.32 2.61 22.05
C ILE A 426 -15.26 1.81 22.81
N LYS A 427 -15.34 0.47 22.77
CA LYS A 427 -14.40 -0.43 23.46
C LYS A 427 -12.97 -0.40 22.91
N TRP A 428 -12.70 0.29 21.79
CA TRP A 428 -11.33 0.61 21.39
C TRP A 428 -10.53 1.36 22.46
N GLY A 429 -11.19 2.13 23.31
CA GLY A 429 -10.56 2.82 24.45
C GLY A 429 -10.05 1.87 25.52
N ASN A 430 -10.81 0.81 25.80
CA ASN A 430 -10.47 -0.28 26.71
C ASN A 430 -11.22 -1.56 26.28
N PRO A 431 -10.54 -2.51 25.59
CA PRO A 431 -11.17 -3.74 25.11
C PRO A 431 -11.74 -4.64 26.22
N GLU A 432 -11.16 -4.58 27.42
CA GLU A 432 -11.57 -5.40 28.57
C GLU A 432 -12.74 -4.79 29.36
N ALA A 433 -13.19 -3.57 29.01
CA ALA A 433 -14.30 -2.91 29.70
C ALA A 433 -15.62 -3.65 29.48
N SER A 434 -16.47 -3.64 30.48
CA SER A 434 -17.82 -4.20 30.37
C SER A 434 -18.70 -3.36 29.43
N ASP A 435 -19.84 -3.91 28.99
CA ASP A 435 -20.81 -3.16 28.20
C ASP A 435 -21.40 -2.00 28.97
N GLU A 436 -21.61 -2.17 30.29
CA GLU A 436 -22.13 -1.14 31.20
C GLU A 436 -21.15 0.04 31.33
N GLU A 437 -19.83 -0.23 31.40
CA GLU A 437 -18.81 0.82 31.42
C GLU A 437 -18.76 1.58 30.10
N ALA A 438 -18.88 0.87 28.94
CA ALA A 438 -18.94 1.49 27.64
C ALA A 438 -20.19 2.37 27.46
N ILE A 439 -21.36 1.93 27.98
CA ILE A 439 -22.59 2.72 28.00
C ILE A 439 -22.44 3.94 28.92
N ALA A 440 -21.81 3.79 30.07
CA ALA A 440 -21.55 4.91 30.98
C ALA A 440 -20.66 5.96 30.32
N ALA A 441 -19.59 5.55 29.62
CA ALA A 441 -18.74 6.45 28.87
C ALA A 441 -19.49 7.16 27.72
N ALA A 442 -20.42 6.46 27.05
CA ALA A 442 -21.28 7.06 26.02
C ALA A 442 -22.26 8.10 26.60
N LYS A 443 -22.77 7.88 27.82
CA LYS A 443 -23.61 8.86 28.51
C LYS A 443 -22.84 10.13 28.88
N ILE A 444 -21.63 9.99 29.41
CA ILE A 444 -20.74 11.12 29.71
C ILE A 444 -20.49 11.93 28.41
N ALA A 445 -20.21 11.24 27.30
CA ALA A 445 -19.97 11.87 26.00
C ALA A 445 -21.25 12.36 25.30
N GLN A 446 -22.42 12.32 25.96
CA GLN A 446 -23.71 12.71 25.37
C GLN A 446 -24.07 11.91 24.09
N ALA A 447 -23.63 10.66 24.00
CA ALA A 447 -23.83 9.81 22.83
C ALA A 447 -24.99 8.82 22.99
N ASP A 448 -25.36 8.45 24.21
CA ASP A 448 -26.35 7.41 24.52
C ASP A 448 -27.72 7.66 23.87
N ASP A 449 -28.20 8.92 23.91
CA ASP A 449 -29.52 9.27 23.38
C ASP A 449 -29.68 8.92 21.91
N TYR A 450 -28.71 9.34 21.06
CA TYR A 450 -28.82 9.04 19.64
C TYR A 450 -28.47 7.57 19.32
N ILE A 451 -27.57 6.94 20.09
CA ILE A 451 -27.25 5.51 19.92
C ILE A 451 -28.50 4.67 20.19
N SER A 452 -29.18 4.95 21.27
CA SER A 452 -30.42 4.26 21.66
C SER A 452 -31.59 4.51 20.69
N SER A 453 -31.52 5.56 19.88
CA SER A 453 -32.51 5.84 18.83
C SER A 453 -32.36 4.97 17.59
N PHE A 454 -31.21 4.31 17.39
CA PHE A 454 -31.04 3.36 16.30
C PHE A 454 -31.78 2.04 16.56
N PRO A 455 -32.30 1.36 15.52
CA PRO A 455 -33.02 0.09 15.66
C PRO A 455 -32.22 -0.98 16.45
N ASP A 456 -30.91 -1.06 16.23
CA ASP A 456 -30.02 -2.03 16.87
C ASP A 456 -29.20 -1.41 18.04
N GLY A 457 -29.46 -0.15 18.40
CA GLY A 457 -28.74 0.55 19.47
C GLY A 457 -27.22 0.45 19.34
N TYR A 458 -26.56 0.01 20.40
CA TYR A 458 -25.09 -0.19 20.45
C TYR A 458 -24.56 -1.28 19.50
N LYS A 459 -25.42 -2.18 19.00
CA LYS A 459 -25.08 -3.22 18.02
C LYS A 459 -25.18 -2.72 16.58
N THR A 460 -25.58 -1.47 16.37
CA THR A 460 -25.64 -0.87 15.04
C THR A 460 -24.27 -0.95 14.35
N MET A 461 -24.25 -1.52 13.13
CA MET A 461 -23.03 -1.67 12.34
C MET A 461 -22.65 -0.35 11.67
N LEU A 462 -21.41 0.05 11.84
CA LEU A 462 -20.79 1.19 11.17
C LEU A 462 -19.98 0.70 9.97
N GLY A 463 -20.22 1.31 8.81
CA GLY A 463 -19.37 1.14 7.64
C GLY A 463 -18.02 1.86 7.79
N GLN A 464 -17.19 1.78 6.74
CA GLN A 464 -15.90 2.46 6.70
C GLN A 464 -16.04 3.95 7.06
N ARG A 465 -15.20 4.42 8.01
CA ARG A 465 -15.19 5.81 8.52
C ARG A 465 -16.53 6.31 9.07
N GLY A 466 -17.46 5.41 9.43
CA GLY A 466 -18.76 5.81 10.00
C GLY A 466 -19.57 6.72 9.08
N LEU A 467 -19.59 6.47 7.75
CA LEU A 467 -20.21 7.35 6.75
C LEU A 467 -21.69 7.67 7.01
N THR A 468 -22.37 6.82 7.78
CA THR A 468 -23.80 6.97 8.12
C THR A 468 -24.06 7.94 9.27
N LEU A 469 -23.02 8.35 10.01
CA LEU A 469 -23.13 9.25 11.17
C LEU A 469 -22.81 10.70 10.80
N SER A 470 -23.49 11.64 11.47
CA SER A 470 -23.14 13.06 11.37
C SER A 470 -21.78 13.36 12.02
N GLY A 471 -21.16 14.50 11.70
CA GLY A 471 -19.88 14.91 12.31
C GLY A 471 -19.92 14.92 13.84
N GLY A 472 -20.96 15.53 14.43
CA GLY A 472 -21.12 15.58 15.89
C GLY A 472 -21.37 14.20 16.52
N GLN A 473 -22.04 13.27 15.84
CA GLN A 473 -22.20 11.90 16.31
C GLN A 473 -20.86 11.15 16.33
N LYS A 474 -20.04 11.29 15.28
CA LYS A 474 -18.69 10.71 15.23
C LYS A 474 -17.79 11.25 16.34
N GLN A 475 -17.83 12.57 16.57
CA GLN A 475 -17.05 13.20 17.64
C GLN A 475 -17.44 12.67 19.01
N ARG A 476 -18.75 12.59 19.32
CA ARG A 476 -19.22 12.03 20.58
C ARG A 476 -18.82 10.57 20.80
N LEU A 477 -18.81 9.74 19.75
CA LEU A 477 -18.26 8.38 19.82
C LEU A 477 -16.76 8.36 20.10
N SER A 478 -16.00 9.27 19.47
CA SER A 478 -14.56 9.38 19.73
C SER A 478 -14.28 9.87 21.15
N ILE A 479 -15.11 10.76 21.68
CA ILE A 479 -15.04 11.18 23.09
C ILE A 479 -15.38 10.01 24.02
N SER A 480 -16.45 9.22 23.72
CA SER A 480 -16.81 8.02 24.50
C SER A 480 -15.63 7.04 24.59
N ARG A 481 -14.92 6.83 23.47
CA ARG A 481 -13.71 6.00 23.39
C ARG A 481 -12.60 6.52 24.33
N ALA A 482 -12.34 7.82 24.31
CA ALA A 482 -11.31 8.44 25.13
C ALA A 482 -11.66 8.40 26.63
N VAL A 483 -12.93 8.63 26.99
CA VAL A 483 -13.45 8.59 28.36
C VAL A 483 -13.43 7.17 28.92
N LEU A 484 -13.80 6.15 28.12
CA LEU A 484 -13.78 4.74 28.56
C LEU A 484 -12.39 4.28 29.01
N LYS A 485 -11.35 4.88 28.46
CA LYS A 485 -9.96 4.61 28.84
C LYS A 485 -9.62 5.05 30.26
N LYS A 486 -10.43 5.92 30.87
CA LYS A 486 -10.20 6.54 32.19
C LYS A 486 -8.79 7.15 32.31
N PRO A 487 -8.40 8.05 31.39
CA PRO A 487 -7.04 8.58 31.32
C PRO A 487 -6.77 9.58 32.44
N LYS A 488 -5.49 9.82 32.76
CA LYS A 488 -5.08 10.93 33.66
C LYS A 488 -5.00 12.27 32.94
N ILE A 489 -4.77 12.24 31.61
CA ILE A 489 -4.73 13.42 30.74
C ILE A 489 -5.73 13.18 29.61
N LEU A 490 -6.71 14.07 29.44
CA LEU A 490 -7.65 14.05 28.32
C LEU A 490 -7.36 15.24 27.39
N ILE A 491 -7.11 14.96 26.11
CA ILE A 491 -6.86 15.96 25.09
C ILE A 491 -8.03 15.96 24.08
N LEU A 492 -8.68 17.10 23.94
CA LEU A 492 -9.80 17.34 23.04
C LEU A 492 -9.35 18.34 21.96
N ASP A 493 -8.86 17.84 20.79
CA ASP A 493 -8.38 18.68 19.69
C ASP A 493 -9.54 19.05 18.76
N ASP A 494 -10.07 20.27 18.91
CA ASP A 494 -11.20 20.85 18.16
C ASP A 494 -12.41 19.88 18.03
N SER A 495 -12.55 19.00 19.00
CA SER A 495 -13.48 17.88 18.96
C SER A 495 -14.91 18.24 19.36
N THR A 496 -15.15 19.47 19.79
CA THR A 496 -16.49 19.98 20.15
C THR A 496 -17.08 20.91 19.10
N SER A 497 -16.31 21.29 18.07
CA SER A 497 -16.71 22.27 17.05
C SER A 497 -17.95 21.88 16.24
N ALA A 498 -18.23 20.58 16.07
CA ALA A 498 -19.43 20.08 15.39
C ALA A 498 -20.60 19.80 16.35
N LEU A 499 -20.48 20.13 17.63
CA LEU A 499 -21.55 20.03 18.62
C LEU A 499 -22.34 21.35 18.67
N ASP A 500 -23.61 21.25 19.00
CA ASP A 500 -24.39 22.41 19.41
C ASP A 500 -23.99 22.86 20.83
N MET A 501 -24.17 24.16 21.12
CA MET A 501 -23.74 24.76 22.39
C MET A 501 -24.33 24.07 23.61
N GLY A 502 -25.61 23.62 23.54
CA GLY A 502 -26.26 22.93 24.65
C GLY A 502 -25.65 21.55 24.92
N THR A 503 -25.34 20.80 23.90
CA THR A 503 -24.67 19.48 24.01
C THR A 503 -23.22 19.62 24.49
N GLU A 504 -22.50 20.63 24.00
CA GLU A 504 -21.15 20.94 24.47
C GLU A 504 -21.12 21.29 25.95
N ALA A 505 -22.01 22.16 26.41
CA ALA A 505 -22.10 22.54 27.84
C ALA A 505 -22.43 21.33 28.73
N ARG A 506 -23.36 20.45 28.31
CA ARG A 506 -23.66 19.19 29.05
C ARG A 506 -22.47 18.26 29.10
N LEU A 507 -21.74 18.13 27.97
CA LEU A 507 -20.52 17.31 27.89
C LEU A 507 -19.46 17.80 28.88
N GLN A 508 -19.14 19.12 28.84
CA GLN A 508 -18.12 19.70 29.73
C GLN A 508 -18.50 19.53 31.19
N LYS A 509 -19.78 19.76 31.53
CA LYS A 509 -20.30 19.53 32.89
C LYS A 509 -20.13 18.07 33.31
N ALA A 510 -20.54 17.11 32.46
CA ALA A 510 -20.42 15.68 32.74
C ALA A 510 -18.97 15.23 32.92
N LEU A 511 -18.05 15.76 32.11
CA LEU A 511 -16.60 15.48 32.23
C LEU A 511 -16.08 16.00 33.59
N LYS A 512 -16.40 17.23 33.97
CA LYS A 512 -15.95 17.83 35.23
C LYS A 512 -16.49 17.10 36.47
N GLU A 513 -17.76 16.69 36.44
CA GLU A 513 -18.40 15.97 37.58
C GLU A 513 -17.92 14.52 37.72
N THR A 514 -17.51 13.87 36.62
CA THR A 514 -17.20 12.43 36.63
C THR A 514 -15.70 12.14 36.74
N MET A 515 -14.83 13.10 36.41
CA MET A 515 -13.38 12.91 36.30
C MET A 515 -12.62 14.04 37.01
N GLU A 516 -12.86 14.22 38.31
CA GLU A 516 -12.33 15.34 39.12
C GLU A 516 -10.79 15.42 39.15
N ASP A 517 -10.09 14.26 39.06
CA ASP A 517 -8.61 14.19 39.10
C ASP A 517 -7.96 14.18 37.70
N MET A 518 -8.72 14.40 36.62
CA MET A 518 -8.22 14.32 35.28
C MET A 518 -7.79 15.70 34.77
N THR A 519 -6.55 15.80 34.29
CA THR A 519 -6.07 16.98 33.57
C THR A 519 -6.72 17.04 32.19
N SER A 520 -7.41 18.14 31.89
CA SER A 520 -8.13 18.29 30.63
C SER A 520 -7.49 19.38 29.76
N ILE A 521 -7.18 19.03 28.51
CA ILE A 521 -6.68 19.98 27.52
C ILE A 521 -7.71 20.11 26.40
N ILE A 522 -8.19 21.34 26.20
CA ILE A 522 -9.22 21.66 25.21
C ILE A 522 -8.61 22.60 24.18
N ILE A 523 -8.54 22.16 22.92
CA ILE A 523 -8.26 23.06 21.80
C ILE A 523 -9.60 23.47 21.22
N ALA A 524 -9.89 24.76 21.22
CA ALA A 524 -11.10 25.29 20.61
C ALA A 524 -10.82 26.57 19.85
N GLN A 525 -11.71 26.87 18.92
CA GLN A 525 -11.71 28.12 18.14
C GLN A 525 -12.76 29.09 18.66
N ARG A 526 -13.72 28.61 19.48
CA ARG A 526 -14.81 29.40 20.03
C ARG A 526 -14.54 29.77 21.49
N ILE A 527 -14.77 31.03 21.83
CA ILE A 527 -14.63 31.49 23.21
C ILE A 527 -15.63 30.79 24.13
N SER A 528 -16.85 30.54 23.66
CA SER A 528 -17.87 29.81 24.45
C SER A 528 -17.38 28.44 24.93
N SER A 529 -16.48 27.80 24.20
CA SER A 529 -15.93 26.48 24.57
C SER A 529 -14.80 26.55 25.60
N VAL A 530 -14.18 27.72 25.78
CA VAL A 530 -12.97 27.89 26.61
C VAL A 530 -13.18 28.76 27.84
N MET A 531 -14.26 29.53 27.91
CA MET A 531 -14.51 30.51 29.00
C MET A 531 -14.63 29.90 30.41
N TYR A 532 -14.93 28.59 30.48
CA TYR A 532 -15.07 27.85 31.75
C TYR A 532 -13.79 27.08 32.14
N ALA A 533 -12.72 27.21 31.37
CA ALA A 533 -11.44 26.58 31.68
C ALA A 533 -10.76 27.30 32.87
N ASP A 534 -10.05 26.54 33.69
CA ASP A 534 -9.30 27.08 34.83
C ASP A 534 -8.15 27.97 34.35
N LYS A 535 -7.61 27.67 33.15
CA LYS A 535 -6.56 28.44 32.51
C LYS A 535 -6.77 28.46 30.99
N ILE A 536 -6.64 29.63 30.37
CA ILE A 536 -6.67 29.83 28.93
C ILE A 536 -5.29 30.26 28.48
N VAL A 537 -4.74 29.57 27.48
CA VAL A 537 -3.46 29.84 26.83
C VAL A 537 -3.73 30.34 25.42
N VAL A 538 -3.34 31.58 25.16
CA VAL A 538 -3.50 32.19 23.83
C VAL A 538 -2.21 32.00 23.05
N LEU A 539 -2.32 31.31 21.92
CA LEU A 539 -1.22 31.12 20.97
C LEU A 539 -1.36 32.02 19.75
N ASP A 540 -0.29 32.72 19.40
CA ASP A 540 -0.16 33.40 18.12
C ASP A 540 1.21 33.11 17.50
N LYS A 541 1.23 32.74 16.21
CA LYS A 541 2.43 32.45 15.41
C LYS A 541 3.44 31.52 16.07
N GLY A 542 2.97 30.56 16.84
CA GLY A 542 3.79 29.54 17.51
C GLY A 542 4.30 29.95 18.89
N GLU A 543 3.94 31.10 19.41
CA GLU A 543 4.33 31.61 20.71
C GLU A 543 3.12 31.71 21.66
N VAL A 544 3.36 31.55 22.95
CA VAL A 544 2.35 31.81 23.99
C VAL A 544 2.37 33.32 24.29
N VAL A 545 1.30 34.02 23.90
CA VAL A 545 1.22 35.48 24.03
C VAL A 545 0.44 35.95 25.25
N ALA A 546 -0.44 35.08 25.80
CA ALA A 546 -1.16 35.38 27.05
C ALA A 546 -1.59 34.10 27.75
N VAL A 547 -1.62 34.11 29.08
CA VAL A 547 -2.08 33.02 29.96
C VAL A 547 -2.88 33.64 31.10
N GLY A 548 -4.07 33.09 31.39
CA GLY A 548 -4.91 33.56 32.50
C GLY A 548 -6.28 32.94 32.48
N THR A 549 -7.16 33.39 33.38
CA THR A 549 -8.59 33.06 33.35
C THR A 549 -9.32 33.90 32.30
N HIS A 550 -10.55 33.55 31.97
CA HIS A 550 -11.39 34.35 31.05
C HIS A 550 -11.44 35.84 31.47
N ASP A 551 -11.72 36.10 32.74
CA ASP A 551 -11.87 37.45 33.27
C ASP A 551 -10.55 38.25 33.27
N ASP A 552 -9.43 37.58 33.56
CA ASP A 552 -8.10 38.19 33.52
C ASP A 552 -7.70 38.58 32.11
N LEU A 553 -7.91 37.68 31.15
CA LEU A 553 -7.55 37.89 29.73
C LEU A 553 -8.46 38.96 29.07
N LEU A 554 -9.73 38.98 29.47
CA LEU A 554 -10.66 39.99 28.97
C LEU A 554 -10.27 41.42 29.41
N LYS A 555 -9.61 41.54 30.57
CA LYS A 555 -9.12 42.85 31.07
C LYS A 555 -7.76 43.21 30.53
N ASN A 556 -6.85 42.21 30.40
CA ASN A 556 -5.41 42.48 30.28
C ASN A 556 -4.80 42.09 28.91
N SER A 557 -5.50 41.29 28.06
CA SER A 557 -4.96 40.81 26.80
C SER A 557 -5.67 41.43 25.60
N PRO A 558 -5.03 42.32 24.85
CA PRO A 558 -5.64 42.92 23.65
C PRO A 558 -6.00 41.88 22.59
N ILE A 559 -5.16 40.82 22.44
CA ILE A 559 -5.40 39.74 21.46
C ILE A 559 -6.64 38.94 21.87
N TYR A 560 -6.81 38.65 23.17
CA TYR A 560 -8.01 37.95 23.64
C TYR A 560 -9.27 38.79 23.49
N GLN A 561 -9.18 40.10 23.77
CA GLN A 561 -10.29 41.05 23.57
C GLN A 561 -10.72 41.12 22.10
N ASP A 562 -9.78 41.13 21.17
CA ASP A 562 -10.03 41.12 19.74
C ASP A 562 -10.76 39.82 19.31
N ILE A 563 -10.32 38.67 19.78
CA ILE A 563 -10.97 37.39 19.50
C ILE A 563 -12.39 37.37 20.11
N TYR A 564 -12.54 37.87 21.35
CA TYR A 564 -13.83 37.97 22.02
C TYR A 564 -14.81 38.86 21.28
N SER A 565 -14.44 40.09 20.94
CA SER A 565 -15.27 41.05 20.24
C SER A 565 -15.68 40.54 18.86
N SER A 566 -14.79 39.87 18.17
CA SER A 566 -15.08 39.26 16.84
C SER A 566 -16.12 38.13 16.89
N GLN A 567 -16.23 37.43 18.02
CA GLN A 567 -17.15 36.29 18.17
C GLN A 567 -18.47 36.63 18.86
N VAL A 568 -18.45 37.53 19.81
CA VAL A 568 -19.63 37.90 20.60
C VAL A 568 -20.35 39.12 20.02
N GLY A 569 -19.64 39.93 19.18
CA GLY A 569 -20.17 41.19 18.58
C GLY A 569 -20.25 42.32 19.60
N GLU A 570 -20.25 43.58 19.13
CA GLU A 570 -20.38 44.81 19.96
C GLU A 570 -21.74 44.92 20.70
N GLY A 571 -22.66 43.96 20.50
CA GLY A 571 -24.04 43.99 21.05
C GLY A 571 -24.32 43.05 22.22
N GLY A 572 -23.30 42.32 22.73
CA GLY A 572 -23.46 41.27 23.78
C GLY A 572 -23.33 41.74 25.24
N VAL A 573 -23.21 43.01 25.51
CA VAL A 573 -23.13 43.59 26.86
C VAL A 573 -24.44 44.30 27.17
N ASP A 574 -25.54 43.59 27.20
CA ASP A 574 -26.71 43.85 28.05
C ASP A 574 -27.78 42.76 27.85
N ASN A 575 -27.85 41.82 28.79
CA ASN A 575 -29.11 41.31 29.31
C ASN A 575 -28.87 40.15 30.26
N GLY A 576 -29.02 40.47 31.57
CA GLY A 576 -29.50 39.62 32.62
C GLY A 576 -28.52 38.69 33.30
#